data_112d46fb2ba516de913c27a24e32399b
#
_entry.id   112d46fb2ba516de913c27a24e32399b
#
_cell.length_a   1.000
_cell.length_b   1.000
_cell.length_c   1.000
_cell.angle_alpha   90.00
_cell.angle_beta   90.00
_cell.angle_gamma   90.00
#
_symmetry.space_group_name_H-M   'P 1'
#
loop_
_entity.id
_entity.type
_entity.pdbx_description
1 polymer ?
#
loop_
_entity_poly.entity_id
_entity_poly.type
_entity_poly.pdbx_seq_one_letter_code
_entity_poly.pdbx_strand_id
1 'polypeptide(L)'
;MDTSRHPHFDGTNFPYYKARMACHLEAVDLGVWRVTRDKMKRIKNPEKPTKSDEKEKHFNARGKNCLFESFSMDVFNQVFTLNTAHEIWLKLQELHDGTSNVHEQNIV
;
A
#
# COMPACT_ATOMS: atom_id res chain seq x y z
N MET A 1 13.35 15.53 -16.18
CA MET A 1 13.01 14.61 -15.10
C MET A 1 11.55 14.25 -15.16
N ASP A 2 11.28 13.00 -15.12
CA ASP A 2 9.92 12.53 -15.22
C ASP A 2 9.32 12.35 -13.82
N THR A 3 8.45 13.28 -13.45
CA THR A 3 7.83 13.24 -12.13
C THR A 3 6.58 12.34 -12.10
N SER A 4 6.17 11.83 -13.25
CA SER A 4 5.00 10.98 -13.31
C SER A 4 5.31 9.51 -13.05
N ARG A 5 6.58 9.18 -12.91
CA ARG A 5 6.96 7.80 -12.66
C ARG A 5 6.46 7.32 -11.32
N HIS A 6 6.05 6.06 -11.31
CA HIS A 6 5.72 5.40 -10.06
C HIS A 6 6.94 5.32 -9.17
N PRO A 7 6.76 5.47 -7.87
CA PRO A 7 7.84 5.11 -6.94
C PRO A 7 8.20 3.66 -7.14
N HIS A 8 9.45 3.33 -6.88
CA HIS A 8 9.92 1.95 -7.02
C HIS A 8 10.51 1.48 -5.71
N PHE A 9 10.24 0.24 -5.32
CA PHE A 9 10.73 -0.31 -4.08
C PHE A 9 11.36 -1.68 -4.32
N ASP A 10 12.62 -1.78 -3.97
CA ASP A 10 13.40 -3.02 -4.12
C ASP A 10 13.78 -3.64 -2.78
N GLY A 11 13.21 -3.13 -1.70
CA GLY A 11 13.52 -3.62 -0.36
C GLY A 11 14.46 -2.71 0.41
N THR A 12 15.01 -1.69 -0.24
CA THR A 12 15.94 -0.77 0.42
C THR A 12 15.31 0.61 0.54
N ASN A 13 15.75 1.33 1.55
CA ASN A 13 15.33 2.72 1.78
C ASN A 13 13.80 2.86 1.86
N PHE A 14 13.21 2.07 2.72
CA PHE A 14 11.76 2.07 2.85
C PHE A 14 11.18 3.44 3.25
N PRO A 15 11.78 4.20 4.16
CA PRO A 15 11.19 5.50 4.52
C PRO A 15 11.03 6.43 3.32
N TYR A 16 11.98 6.42 2.41
CA TYR A 16 11.88 7.23 1.20
C TYR A 16 10.73 6.73 0.31
N TYR A 17 10.69 5.41 0.08
CA TYR A 17 9.62 4.82 -0.72
C TYR A 17 8.26 5.09 -0.10
N LYS A 18 8.15 4.91 1.20
CA LYS A 18 6.89 5.07 1.93
C LYS A 18 6.34 6.48 1.71
N ALA A 19 7.18 7.49 1.88
CA ALA A 19 6.76 8.87 1.69
C ALA A 19 6.35 9.13 0.24
N ARG A 20 7.14 8.62 -0.71
CA ARG A 20 6.86 8.84 -2.12
C ARG A 20 5.58 8.14 -2.55
N MET A 21 5.38 6.91 -2.09
CA MET A 21 4.18 6.16 -2.47
C MET A 21 2.93 6.75 -1.83
N ALA A 22 3.00 7.20 -0.58
CA ALA A 22 1.87 7.84 0.06
C ALA A 22 1.44 9.06 -0.76
N CYS A 23 2.39 9.86 -1.18
CA CYS A 23 2.13 11.03 -1.99
C CYS A 23 1.53 10.66 -3.35
N HIS A 24 2.08 9.61 -3.96
CA HIS A 24 1.60 9.13 -5.25
C HIS A 24 0.14 8.67 -5.17
N LEU A 25 -0.19 7.90 -4.13
CA LEU A 25 -1.55 7.39 -3.96
C LEU A 25 -2.54 8.53 -3.72
N GLU A 26 -2.14 9.53 -2.95
CA GLU A 26 -2.98 10.71 -2.76
C GLU A 26 -3.24 11.43 -4.08
N ALA A 27 -2.22 11.52 -4.91
CA ALA A 27 -2.34 12.21 -6.20
C ALA A 27 -3.23 11.42 -7.16
N VAL A 28 -3.22 10.09 -7.05
CA VAL A 28 -4.10 9.26 -7.87
C VAL A 28 -5.55 9.49 -7.48
N ASP A 29 -5.84 9.41 -6.18
CA ASP A 29 -7.19 9.64 -5.66
C ASP A 29 -7.12 9.57 -4.14
N LEU A 30 -7.72 10.54 -3.45
CA LEU A 30 -7.71 10.54 -2.00
C LEU A 30 -8.36 9.28 -1.42
N GLY A 31 -9.37 8.74 -2.14
CA GLY A 31 -10.00 7.50 -1.70
C GLY A 31 -9.06 6.31 -1.79
N VAL A 32 -8.20 6.29 -2.80
CA VAL A 32 -7.20 5.22 -2.94
C VAL A 32 -6.23 5.26 -1.77
N TRP A 33 -5.75 6.46 -1.43
CA TRP A 33 -4.84 6.59 -0.29
C TRP A 33 -5.54 6.20 1.02
N ARG A 34 -6.80 6.63 1.19
CA ARG A 34 -7.54 6.32 2.41
C ARG A 34 -7.70 4.82 2.64
N VAL A 35 -8.11 4.06 1.61
CA VAL A 35 -8.30 2.62 1.78
C VAL A 35 -6.98 1.89 1.97
N THR A 36 -5.88 2.45 1.47
CA THR A 36 -4.56 1.86 1.65
C THR A 36 -4.05 2.13 3.06
N ARG A 37 -4.17 3.37 3.50
CA ARG A 37 -3.70 3.77 4.82
C ARG A 37 -4.55 3.17 5.94
N ASP A 38 -5.88 3.25 5.80
CA ASP A 38 -6.77 2.93 6.91
C ASP A 38 -7.51 1.61 6.76
N LYS A 39 -7.77 1.17 5.56
CA LYS A 39 -8.52 -0.03 5.29
C LYS A 39 -9.88 0.29 4.65
N MET A 40 -10.40 -0.66 3.89
CA MET A 40 -11.70 -0.51 3.26
C MET A 40 -12.80 -0.52 4.30
N LYS A 41 -13.85 0.21 4.02
CA LYS A 41 -15.07 0.13 4.82
C LYS A 41 -15.68 -1.25 4.62
N ARG A 42 -16.30 -1.76 5.67
CA ARG A 42 -16.92 -3.06 5.61
C ARG A 42 -18.15 -3.00 4.72
N ILE A 43 -18.31 -3.99 3.85
CA ILE A 43 -19.50 -4.12 3.01
C ILE A 43 -20.54 -4.88 3.79
N LYS A 44 -21.67 -4.24 4.07
CA LYS A 44 -22.69 -4.82 4.93
C LYS A 44 -23.43 -5.96 4.26
N ASN A 45 -23.70 -5.82 2.97
CA ASN A 45 -24.44 -6.86 2.24
C ASN A 45 -23.71 -7.17 0.94
N PRO A 46 -22.82 -8.17 0.96
CA PRO A 46 -22.03 -8.48 -0.24
C PRO A 46 -22.87 -8.89 -1.45
N GLU A 47 -24.10 -9.36 -1.22
CA GLU A 47 -24.97 -9.77 -2.32
C GLU A 47 -25.64 -8.59 -3.00
N LYS A 48 -25.74 -7.46 -2.30
CA LYS A 48 -26.35 -6.26 -2.87
C LYS A 48 -25.48 -5.05 -2.52
N PRO A 49 -24.30 -4.96 -3.13
CA PRO A 49 -23.41 -3.85 -2.82
C PRO A 49 -24.01 -2.54 -3.32
N THR A 50 -23.84 -1.50 -2.53
CA THR A 50 -24.26 -0.16 -2.92
C THR A 50 -23.22 0.42 -3.86
N LYS A 51 -23.54 1.57 -4.47
CA LYS A 51 -22.54 2.27 -5.28
C LYS A 51 -21.34 2.67 -4.46
N SER A 52 -21.57 3.02 -3.20
CA SER A 52 -20.47 3.35 -2.29
C SER A 52 -19.59 2.13 -2.06
N ASP A 53 -20.17 0.95 -1.91
CA ASP A 53 -19.41 -0.28 -1.74
C ASP A 53 -18.55 -0.58 -2.96
N GLU A 54 -19.13 -0.39 -4.15
CA GLU A 54 -18.41 -0.64 -5.39
C GLU A 54 -17.25 0.34 -5.56
N LYS A 55 -17.47 1.57 -5.16
CA LYS A 55 -16.42 2.58 -5.22
C LYS A 55 -15.28 2.22 -4.28
N GLU A 56 -15.62 1.72 -3.11
CA GLU A 56 -14.64 1.31 -2.12
C GLU A 56 -13.76 0.18 -2.67
N LYS A 57 -14.40 -0.81 -3.32
CA LYS A 57 -13.67 -1.90 -3.96
C LYS A 57 -12.76 -1.39 -5.07
N HIS A 58 -13.24 -0.41 -5.81
CA HIS A 58 -12.45 0.15 -6.90
C HIS A 58 -11.22 0.87 -6.37
N PHE A 59 -11.38 1.63 -5.28
CA PHE A 59 -10.25 2.28 -4.64
C PHE A 59 -9.22 1.26 -4.21
N ASN A 60 -9.68 0.17 -3.61
CA ASN A 60 -8.78 -0.89 -3.18
C ASN A 60 -8.03 -1.51 -4.35
N ALA A 61 -8.74 -1.81 -5.43
CA ALA A 61 -8.12 -2.40 -6.61
C ALA A 61 -7.04 -1.49 -7.19
N ARG A 62 -7.33 -0.19 -7.26
CA ARG A 62 -6.35 0.77 -7.77
C ARG A 62 -5.14 0.86 -6.85
N GLY A 63 -5.38 0.86 -5.55
CA GLY A 63 -4.29 0.90 -4.59
C GLY A 63 -3.39 -0.32 -4.71
N LYS A 64 -3.99 -1.50 -4.81
CA LYS A 64 -3.23 -2.73 -4.99
C LYS A 64 -2.39 -2.65 -6.26
N ASN A 65 -3.00 -2.19 -7.34
CA ASN A 65 -2.29 -2.13 -8.61
C ASN A 65 -1.09 -1.17 -8.53
N CYS A 66 -1.30 0.00 -7.92
CA CYS A 66 -0.21 0.95 -7.76
C CYS A 66 0.93 0.35 -6.94
N LEU A 67 0.59 -0.35 -5.86
CA LEU A 67 1.60 -0.96 -5.02
C LEU A 67 2.34 -2.06 -5.77
N PHE A 68 1.60 -2.97 -6.41
CA PHE A 68 2.24 -4.08 -7.11
C PHE A 68 3.15 -3.59 -8.25
N GLU A 69 2.74 -2.55 -8.94
CA GLU A 69 3.57 -2.00 -10.03
C GLU A 69 4.86 -1.38 -9.52
N SER A 70 4.90 -1.01 -8.25
CA SER A 70 6.05 -0.34 -7.69
C SER A 70 7.13 -1.31 -7.17
N PHE A 71 6.83 -2.59 -7.08
CA PHE A 71 7.71 -3.54 -6.42
C PHE A 71 8.67 -4.26 -7.37
N SER A 72 9.87 -4.51 -6.88
CA SER A 72 10.74 -5.50 -7.50
C SER A 72 10.10 -6.87 -7.33
N MET A 73 10.61 -7.85 -8.05
CA MET A 73 10.11 -9.21 -7.94
C MET A 73 10.22 -9.74 -6.50
N ASP A 74 11.34 -9.44 -5.84
CA ASP A 74 11.55 -9.93 -4.47
C ASP A 74 10.52 -9.37 -3.51
N VAL A 75 10.21 -8.08 -3.63
CA VAL A 75 9.22 -7.48 -2.75
C VAL A 75 7.83 -7.99 -3.11
N PHE A 76 7.53 -8.09 -4.40
CA PHE A 76 6.25 -8.60 -4.85
C PHE A 76 5.98 -9.99 -4.25
N ASN A 77 7.00 -10.84 -4.26
CA ASN A 77 6.85 -12.21 -3.74
C ASN A 77 6.53 -12.24 -2.25
N GLN A 78 6.84 -11.17 -1.52
CA GLN A 78 6.55 -11.12 -0.10
C GLN A 78 5.10 -10.80 0.21
N VAL A 79 4.40 -10.18 -0.75
CA VAL A 79 3.06 -9.63 -0.46
C VAL A 79 1.97 -10.02 -1.45
N PHE A 80 2.30 -10.75 -2.52
CA PHE A 80 1.33 -10.94 -3.60
C PHE A 80 0.09 -11.74 -3.20
N THR A 81 0.16 -12.47 -2.09
CA THR A 81 -0.98 -13.27 -1.64
C THR A 81 -1.97 -12.47 -0.79
N LEU A 82 -1.62 -11.23 -0.44
CA LEU A 82 -2.51 -10.42 0.38
C LEU A 82 -3.65 -9.86 -0.47
N ASN A 83 -4.79 -9.66 0.17
CA ASN A 83 -6.02 -9.34 -0.56
C ASN A 83 -6.29 -7.86 -0.76
N THR A 84 -5.85 -7.02 0.17
CA THR A 84 -6.19 -5.60 0.10
C THR A 84 -4.95 -4.73 0.10
N ALA A 85 -5.11 -3.52 -0.42
CA ALA A 85 -4.03 -2.54 -0.41
C ALA A 85 -3.57 -2.26 1.02
N HIS A 86 -4.52 -2.21 1.94
CA HIS A 86 -4.19 -1.95 3.34
C HIS A 86 -3.31 -3.06 3.93
N GLU A 87 -3.65 -4.32 3.64
CA GLU A 87 -2.85 -5.44 4.13
C GLU A 87 -1.44 -5.39 3.58
N ILE A 88 -1.30 -5.04 2.30
CA ILE A 88 0.01 -4.91 1.68
C ILE A 88 0.80 -3.80 2.35
N TRP A 89 0.16 -2.65 2.55
CA TRP A 89 0.79 -1.49 3.17
C TRP A 89 1.29 -1.81 4.57
N LEU A 90 0.45 -2.49 5.37
CA LEU A 90 0.84 -2.88 6.72
C LEU A 90 1.97 -3.88 6.71
N LYS A 91 1.94 -4.83 5.77
CA LYS A 91 2.98 -5.84 5.71
C LYS A 91 4.33 -5.22 5.37
N LEU A 92 4.33 -4.24 4.46
CA LEU A 92 5.56 -3.53 4.13
C LEU A 92 6.13 -2.83 5.35
N GLN A 93 5.26 -2.20 6.14
CA GLN A 93 5.71 -1.52 7.34
C GLN A 93 6.25 -2.52 8.34
N GLU A 94 5.60 -3.66 8.47
CA GLU A 94 6.06 -4.71 9.37
C GLU A 94 7.42 -5.24 8.95
N LEU A 95 7.62 -5.51 7.66
CA LEU A 95 8.84 -6.11 7.17
C LEU A 95 10.02 -5.14 7.12
N HIS A 96 9.75 -3.87 6.89
CA HIS A 96 10.83 -2.92 6.59
C HIS A 96 10.94 -1.78 7.59
N ASP A 97 9.84 -1.35 8.16
CA ASP A 97 9.83 -0.23 9.07
C ASP A 97 10.13 -0.71 10.50
N GLY A 98 9.42 -1.73 10.92
CA GLY A 98 9.60 -2.26 12.25
C GLY A 98 10.99 -2.79 12.49
N THR A 99 11.58 -3.37 11.46
CA THR A 99 12.89 -3.95 11.58
C THR A 99 13.95 -2.91 11.88
N SER A 100 13.83 -1.75 11.28
CA SER A 100 14.85 -0.73 11.48
C SER A 100 14.82 -0.17 12.89
N ASN A 101 13.76 -0.40 13.60
CA ASN A 101 13.68 0.05 14.98
C ASN A 101 14.39 -0.86 15.93
N VAL A 102 14.49 -2.07 15.54
CA VAL A 102 15.09 -3.01 16.43
C VAL A 102 16.54 -2.81 16.54
N HIS A 103 16.97 -2.41 15.76
CA HIS A 103 18.17 -2.14 15.85
C HIS A 103 18.43 -1.10 16.48
N GLU A 104 17.78 -0.56 16.46
CA GLU A 104 17.96 0.18 17.08
C GLU A 104 17.66 0.02 18.30
N GLN A 105 17.19 -0.61 18.59
CA GLN A 105 16.94 -0.88 19.71
C GLN A 105 17.71 -1.59 20.30
N ASN A 106 18.30 -1.93 19.94
CA ASN A 106 18.98 -2.52 20.46
C ASN A 106 19.93 -2.17 20.71
N ILE A 107 19.82 -1.79 20.64
CA ILE A 107 20.38 -1.38 20.90
C ILE A 107 20.53 -0.94 21.72
N VAL A 108 20.26 -1.06 22.05
CA VAL A 108 20.26 -0.67 22.66
C VAL A 108 20.66 -0.51 23.00
#